data_509aa6119a03182fc053909ebebb97f3
#
_entry.id   509aa6119a03182fc053909ebebb97f3
#
_cell.length_a   1.000
_cell.length_b   1.000
_cell.length_c   1.000
_cell.angle_alpha   90.00
_cell.angle_beta   90.00
_cell.angle_gamma   90.00
#
_symmetry.space_group_name_H-M   'P 1'
#
loop_
_entity.id
_entity.type
_entity.pdbx_description
1 polymer ?
#
loop_
_entity_poly.entity_id
_entity_poly.type
_entity_poly.pdbx_seq_one_letter_code
_entity_poly.pdbx_strand_id
1 'polypeptide(L)'
;MAKRIDWAVNVDKLRVCYNMPENLYDYLREHYTRHDEMTNARILDEDDFSLVFIEEDDTKMSAVLNVRDVEGFFRLGTFTFSNSAKYEGKAFFTFENGALYRVYTRVPNGEPTNHICDLLYVADFYGMTFNNITELELAFDSNYNYISKVRKMIKDVDTYDLYLNGRKVSDDETLDGYGEYYTRSRIKMSKLPTLYFSQAKDTDMKMRIYDKARELNESSPQKTERLK
;
A
#
# COMPACT_ATOMS: atom_id res chain seq x y z
N MET A 1 2.96 -34.81 15.17
CA MET A 1 1.95 -34.30 14.22
C MET A 1 2.62 -33.28 13.30
N ALA A 2 2.45 -33.36 11.99
CA ALA A 2 2.92 -32.37 11.07
C ALA A 2 2.14 -31.06 11.33
N LYS A 3 2.84 -29.92 11.50
CA LYS A 3 2.21 -28.62 11.70
C LYS A 3 1.46 -28.26 10.41
N ARG A 4 0.18 -27.93 10.52
CA ARG A 4 -0.60 -27.47 9.38
C ARG A 4 0.02 -26.18 8.85
N ILE A 5 0.18 -26.10 7.53
CA ILE A 5 0.63 -24.88 6.87
C ILE A 5 -0.63 -24.07 6.54
N ASP A 6 -0.71 -22.87 7.10
CA ASP A 6 -1.80 -21.95 6.84
C ASP A 6 -1.28 -20.79 6.01
N TRP A 7 -2.14 -20.26 5.15
CA TRP A 7 -1.90 -19.15 4.26
C TRP A 7 -2.95 -18.09 4.45
N ALA A 8 -2.51 -16.82 4.39
CA ALA A 8 -3.39 -15.68 4.24
C ALA A 8 -2.93 -14.85 3.04
N VAL A 9 -3.90 -14.30 2.32
CA VAL A 9 -3.64 -13.34 1.25
C VAL A 9 -4.30 -12.03 1.64
N ASN A 10 -3.51 -10.97 1.67
CA ASN A 10 -3.93 -9.64 2.07
C ASN A 10 -3.52 -8.62 1.02
N VAL A 11 -4.25 -7.52 0.95
CA VAL A 11 -3.81 -6.32 0.23
C VAL A 11 -3.00 -5.48 1.22
N ASP A 12 -1.71 -5.29 0.94
CA ASP A 12 -0.79 -4.57 1.83
C ASP A 12 -0.68 -3.09 1.45
N LYS A 13 -0.91 -2.79 0.17
CA LYS A 13 -0.96 -1.42 -0.35
C LYS A 13 -1.93 -1.31 -1.50
N LEU A 14 -2.70 -0.23 -1.52
CA LEU A 14 -3.61 0.09 -2.61
C LEU A 14 -3.61 1.59 -2.86
N ARG A 15 -3.44 1.96 -4.12
CA ARG A 15 -3.61 3.32 -4.60
C ARG A 15 -4.48 3.30 -5.84
N VAL A 16 -5.56 4.07 -5.80
CA VAL A 16 -6.51 4.21 -6.91
C VAL A 16 -6.41 5.60 -7.51
N CYS A 17 -6.67 5.70 -8.79
CA CYS A 17 -6.71 6.94 -9.54
C CYS A 17 -8.16 7.22 -9.98
N TYR A 18 -8.55 8.48 -9.87
CA TYR A 18 -9.82 9.01 -10.35
C TYR A 18 -9.56 10.10 -11.38
N ASN A 19 -10.48 10.25 -12.33
CA ASN A 19 -10.56 11.44 -13.15
C ASN A 19 -11.35 12.50 -12.38
N MET A 20 -10.82 13.70 -12.28
CA MET A 20 -11.50 14.83 -11.69
C MET A 20 -12.36 15.55 -12.74
N PRO A 21 -13.53 16.11 -12.37
CA PRO A 21 -14.22 17.08 -13.19
C PRO A 21 -13.33 18.31 -13.49
N GLU A 22 -13.57 18.93 -14.60
CA GLU A 22 -12.99 20.24 -14.91
C GLU A 22 -13.31 21.22 -13.78
N ASN A 23 -12.33 21.99 -13.36
CA ASN A 23 -12.41 23.00 -12.27
C ASN A 23 -12.53 22.44 -10.83
N LEU A 24 -12.56 21.12 -10.59
CA LEU A 24 -12.61 20.61 -9.22
C LEU A 24 -11.40 21.04 -8.40
N TYR A 25 -10.21 21.02 -9.00
CA TYR A 25 -8.97 21.43 -8.32
C TYR A 25 -9.05 22.91 -7.88
N ASP A 26 -9.45 23.80 -8.78
CA ASP A 26 -9.57 25.24 -8.49
C ASP A 26 -10.68 25.50 -7.46
N TYR A 27 -11.80 24.80 -7.57
CA TYR A 27 -12.87 24.86 -6.57
C TYR A 27 -12.37 24.49 -5.17
N LEU A 28 -11.66 23.36 -5.04
CA LEU A 28 -11.12 22.93 -3.75
C LEU A 28 -10.09 23.92 -3.22
N ARG A 29 -9.23 24.43 -4.09
CA ARG A 29 -8.21 25.42 -3.73
C ARG A 29 -8.84 26.71 -3.22
N GLU A 30 -9.85 27.23 -3.88
CA GLU A 30 -10.55 28.46 -3.50
C GLU A 30 -11.28 28.32 -2.16
N HIS A 31 -11.92 27.17 -1.91
CA HIS A 31 -12.81 26.98 -0.76
C HIS A 31 -12.10 26.42 0.48
N TYR A 32 -11.00 25.72 0.30
CA TYR A 32 -10.34 24.98 1.39
C TYR A 32 -8.85 25.32 1.54
N THR A 33 -8.41 26.44 0.98
CA THR A 33 -7.04 26.94 1.17
C THR A 33 -6.72 27.12 2.65
N ARG A 34 -5.53 26.72 3.09
CA ARG A 34 -4.99 27.04 4.41
C ARG A 34 -4.84 28.55 4.54
N HIS A 35 -5.67 29.19 5.36
CA HIS A 35 -5.41 30.50 5.88
C HIS A 35 -4.53 30.39 7.13
N ASP A 36 -3.49 31.22 7.20
CA ASP A 36 -2.50 31.28 8.28
C ASP A 36 -3.11 31.00 9.65
N GLU A 37 -2.49 30.06 10.39
CA GLU A 37 -2.77 29.67 11.77
C GLU A 37 -3.99 28.78 12.06
N MET A 38 -4.77 28.35 11.08
CA MET A 38 -5.93 27.52 11.40
C MET A 38 -5.75 26.02 11.14
N THR A 39 -6.27 25.26 12.06
CA THR A 39 -6.54 23.83 11.96
C THR A 39 -7.06 23.44 10.57
N ASN A 40 -6.67 22.27 10.12
CA ASN A 40 -7.13 21.64 8.88
C ASN A 40 -8.62 21.90 8.63
N ALA A 41 -8.95 22.49 7.47
CA ALA A 41 -10.32 22.76 7.10
C ALA A 41 -11.07 21.45 6.87
N ARG A 42 -12.25 21.30 7.49
CA ARG A 42 -13.15 20.19 7.16
C ARG A 42 -13.81 20.46 5.84
N ILE A 43 -13.64 19.52 4.92
CA ILE A 43 -14.25 19.60 3.60
C ILE A 43 -15.63 18.95 3.62
N LEU A 44 -15.76 17.83 4.31
CA LEU A 44 -17.00 17.07 4.46
C LEU A 44 -17.01 16.41 5.82
N ASP A 45 -18.13 16.45 6.52
CA ASP A 45 -18.29 15.93 7.86
C ASP A 45 -19.67 15.27 7.98
N GLU A 46 -19.68 13.96 8.11
CA GLU A 46 -20.85 13.12 8.27
C GLU A 46 -20.71 12.32 9.57
N ASP A 47 -21.77 11.67 10.02
CA ASP A 47 -21.74 10.91 11.27
C ASP A 47 -20.71 9.77 11.25
N ASP A 48 -20.51 9.16 10.09
CA ASP A 48 -19.70 7.95 9.93
C ASP A 48 -18.34 8.21 9.26
N PHE A 49 -18.14 9.38 8.66
CA PHE A 49 -16.86 9.76 8.05
C PHE A 49 -16.64 11.27 8.02
N SER A 50 -15.38 11.67 7.88
CA SER A 50 -15.00 13.05 7.62
C SER A 50 -13.87 13.14 6.60
N LEU A 51 -13.95 14.12 5.71
CA LEU A 51 -12.87 14.49 4.80
C LEU A 51 -12.25 15.79 5.30
N VAL A 52 -10.95 15.76 5.60
CA VAL A 52 -10.24 16.90 6.21
C VAL A 52 -9.07 17.30 5.32
N PHE A 53 -9.06 18.53 4.90
CA PHE A 53 -7.94 19.10 4.16
C PHE A 53 -6.70 19.19 5.06
N ILE A 54 -5.53 18.76 4.59
CA ILE A 54 -4.32 18.68 5.41
C ILE A 54 -3.11 19.41 4.83
N GLU A 55 -2.99 19.49 3.52
CA GLU A 55 -1.80 20.01 2.87
C GLU A 55 -2.12 20.61 1.50
N GLU A 56 -1.44 21.70 1.17
CA GLU A 56 -1.50 22.34 -0.13
C GLU A 56 -0.09 22.77 -0.57
N ASP A 57 0.21 22.53 -1.85
CA ASP A 57 1.31 23.20 -2.55
C ASP A 57 0.84 23.67 -3.93
N ASP A 58 1.72 24.31 -4.71
CA ASP A 58 1.35 24.88 -6.00
C ASP A 58 0.82 23.88 -7.03
N THR A 59 1.07 22.59 -6.83
CA THR A 59 0.75 21.53 -7.79
C THR A 59 -0.16 20.44 -7.25
N LYS A 60 -0.38 20.41 -5.93
CA LYS A 60 -1.23 19.39 -5.30
C LYS A 60 -1.90 19.88 -4.02
N MET A 61 -3.04 19.32 -3.75
CA MET A 61 -3.73 19.42 -2.47
C MET A 61 -3.93 18.01 -1.90
N SER A 62 -3.93 17.88 -0.59
CA SER A 62 -4.14 16.62 0.09
C SER A 62 -5.23 16.72 1.15
N ALA A 63 -6.09 15.70 1.20
CA ALA A 63 -7.13 15.59 2.20
C ALA A 63 -7.20 14.17 2.77
N VAL A 64 -7.37 14.06 4.08
CA VAL A 64 -7.52 12.79 4.80
C VAL A 64 -8.99 12.41 4.86
N LEU A 65 -9.29 11.18 4.44
CA LEU A 65 -10.57 10.54 4.72
C LEU A 65 -10.44 9.71 5.99
N ASN A 66 -11.16 10.14 7.02
CA ASN A 66 -11.35 9.40 8.26
C ASN A 66 -12.72 8.75 8.25
N VAL A 67 -12.80 7.51 8.69
CA VAL A 67 -14.04 6.73 8.77
C VAL A 67 -14.22 6.19 10.20
N ARG A 68 -15.47 5.93 10.59
CA ARG A 68 -15.82 5.50 11.92
C ARG A 68 -16.09 4.01 11.97
N ASP A 69 -15.52 3.34 12.98
CA ASP A 69 -15.88 1.97 13.34
C ASP A 69 -16.27 1.89 14.84
N VAL A 70 -16.38 0.68 15.37
CA VAL A 70 -16.72 0.43 16.80
C VAL A 70 -15.69 0.99 17.78
N GLU A 71 -14.46 1.21 17.35
CA GLU A 71 -13.35 1.76 18.16
C GLU A 71 -13.25 3.28 18.06
N GLY A 72 -13.99 3.90 17.13
CA GLY A 72 -13.97 5.33 16.85
C GLY A 72 -13.45 5.64 15.44
N PHE A 73 -13.02 6.88 15.21
CA PHE A 73 -12.50 7.30 13.92
C PHE A 73 -11.08 6.78 13.69
N PHE A 74 -10.85 6.30 12.47
CA PHE A 74 -9.50 6.00 11.98
C PHE A 74 -9.30 6.52 10.56
N ARG A 75 -8.04 6.78 10.19
CA ARG A 75 -7.68 7.23 8.86
C ARG A 75 -7.78 6.07 7.87
N LEU A 76 -8.72 6.18 6.92
CA LEU A 76 -8.84 5.21 5.82
C LEU A 76 -7.75 5.44 4.77
N GLY A 77 -7.46 6.70 4.45
CA GLY A 77 -6.45 7.06 3.47
C GLY A 77 -6.41 8.54 3.17
N THR A 78 -5.70 8.88 2.11
CA THR A 78 -5.49 10.28 1.69
C THR A 78 -5.80 10.45 0.22
N PHE A 79 -6.65 11.41 -0.08
CA PHE A 79 -6.75 11.97 -1.42
C PHE A 79 -5.58 12.91 -1.69
N THR A 80 -5.05 12.83 -2.89
CA THR A 80 -4.13 13.82 -3.47
C THR A 80 -4.73 14.27 -4.79
N PHE A 81 -5.15 15.52 -4.83
CA PHE A 81 -5.66 16.18 -6.02
C PHE A 81 -4.48 16.85 -6.74
N SER A 82 -4.27 16.56 -8.01
CA SER A 82 -3.09 17.02 -8.72
C SER A 82 -3.45 17.99 -9.84
N ASN A 83 -2.68 19.09 -9.94
CA ASN A 83 -2.70 20.04 -11.04
C ASN A 83 -1.34 20.12 -11.76
N SER A 84 -0.47 19.12 -11.55
CA SER A 84 0.78 19.03 -12.30
C SER A 84 0.52 18.63 -13.73
N ALA A 85 1.30 19.13 -14.69
CA ALA A 85 1.14 18.84 -16.12
C ALA A 85 1.13 17.32 -16.44
N LYS A 86 1.79 16.50 -15.62
CA LYS A 86 1.80 15.05 -15.76
C LYS A 86 0.50 14.37 -15.29
N TYR A 87 -0.17 14.97 -14.30
CA TYR A 87 -1.33 14.36 -13.62
C TYR A 87 -2.53 15.32 -13.58
N GLU A 88 -2.57 16.26 -14.52
CA GLU A 88 -3.68 17.18 -14.65
C GLU A 88 -5.01 16.44 -14.76
N GLY A 89 -6.02 16.90 -14.06
CA GLY A 89 -7.33 16.27 -14.00
C GLY A 89 -7.36 14.92 -13.29
N LYS A 90 -6.34 14.61 -12.45
CA LYS A 90 -6.28 13.35 -11.70
C LYS A 90 -6.29 13.58 -10.20
N ALA A 91 -7.05 12.72 -9.52
CA ALA A 91 -6.99 12.55 -8.09
C ALA A 91 -6.53 11.12 -7.76
N PHE A 92 -5.73 10.99 -6.72
CA PHE A 92 -5.26 9.69 -6.26
C PHE A 92 -5.72 9.48 -4.83
N PHE A 93 -6.27 8.30 -4.53
CA PHE A 93 -6.53 7.90 -3.17
C PHE A 93 -5.53 6.80 -2.77
N THR A 94 -4.73 7.09 -1.75
CA THR A 94 -3.79 6.13 -1.17
C THR A 94 -4.33 5.67 0.16
N PHE A 95 -4.62 4.37 0.27
CA PHE A 95 -5.05 3.79 1.54
C PHE A 95 -3.92 3.87 2.57
N GLU A 96 -4.31 4.15 3.82
CA GLU A 96 -3.39 4.12 4.95
C GLU A 96 -2.91 2.69 5.22
N ASN A 97 -1.63 2.57 5.62
CA ASN A 97 -1.07 1.26 5.95
C ASN A 97 -1.85 0.62 7.10
N GLY A 98 -2.37 -0.56 6.86
CA GLY A 98 -3.20 -1.29 7.82
C GLY A 98 -4.70 -0.94 7.79
N ALA A 99 -5.12 0.15 7.14
CA ALA A 99 -6.54 0.47 6.99
C ALA A 99 -7.27 -0.58 6.13
N LEU A 100 -6.59 -1.18 5.17
CA LEU A 100 -7.14 -2.26 4.33
C LEU A 100 -7.57 -3.49 5.12
N TYR A 101 -7.01 -3.73 6.30
CA TYR A 101 -7.42 -4.80 7.22
C TYR A 101 -8.69 -4.45 8.01
N ARG A 102 -9.11 -3.19 7.97
CA ARG A 102 -10.29 -2.64 8.67
C ARG A 102 -11.38 -2.16 7.71
N VAL A 103 -11.25 -2.40 6.41
CA VAL A 103 -12.22 -1.96 5.39
C VAL A 103 -13.62 -2.53 5.68
N TYR A 104 -13.67 -3.77 6.17
CA TYR A 104 -14.90 -4.40 6.62
C TYR A 104 -14.91 -4.49 8.13
N THR A 105 -15.64 -3.60 8.77
CA THR A 105 -15.78 -3.57 10.23
C THR A 105 -17.25 -3.60 10.63
N ARG A 106 -17.51 -3.60 11.93
CA ARG A 106 -18.86 -3.42 12.46
C ARG A 106 -18.94 -2.04 13.09
N VAL A 107 -20.01 -1.33 12.78
CA VAL A 107 -20.34 -0.09 13.48
C VAL A 107 -20.92 -0.37 14.89
N PRO A 108 -21.05 0.63 15.75
CA PRO A 108 -21.49 0.45 17.15
C PRO A 108 -22.82 -0.29 17.33
N ASN A 109 -23.72 -0.24 16.34
CA ASN A 109 -24.98 -0.98 16.35
C ASN A 109 -24.83 -2.47 15.98
N GLY A 110 -23.62 -2.92 15.64
CA GLY A 110 -23.31 -4.30 15.27
C GLY A 110 -23.53 -4.65 13.79
N GLU A 111 -24.00 -3.71 12.98
CA GLU A 111 -24.13 -3.91 11.53
C GLU A 111 -22.76 -3.94 10.84
N PRO A 112 -22.60 -4.79 9.81
CA PRO A 112 -21.38 -4.77 9.01
C PRO A 112 -21.30 -3.49 8.18
N THR A 113 -20.13 -2.86 8.19
CA THR A 113 -19.84 -1.66 7.37
C THR A 113 -18.71 -1.95 6.40
N ASN A 114 -18.83 -1.37 5.21
CA ASN A 114 -17.81 -1.40 4.19
C ASN A 114 -17.33 0.03 3.90
N HIS A 115 -16.19 0.38 4.44
CA HIS A 115 -15.63 1.74 4.30
C HIS A 115 -15.17 2.10 2.88
N ILE A 116 -15.20 1.14 1.94
CA ILE A 116 -15.08 1.45 0.52
C ILE A 116 -16.30 2.29 0.05
N CYS A 117 -17.47 2.08 0.66
CA CYS A 117 -18.66 2.88 0.33
C CYS A 117 -18.45 4.35 0.70
N ASP A 118 -17.76 4.66 1.79
CA ASP A 118 -17.45 6.03 2.20
C ASP A 118 -16.51 6.70 1.19
N LEU A 119 -15.49 5.95 0.72
CA LEU A 119 -14.61 6.42 -0.35
C LEU A 119 -15.37 6.67 -1.64
N LEU A 120 -16.28 5.75 -2.02
CA LEU A 120 -17.08 5.89 -3.25
C LEU A 120 -18.05 7.06 -3.14
N TYR A 121 -18.65 7.25 -1.97
CA TYR A 121 -19.52 8.40 -1.71
C TYR A 121 -18.77 9.73 -1.90
N VAL A 122 -17.57 9.86 -1.31
CA VAL A 122 -16.74 11.07 -1.48
C VAL A 122 -16.36 11.28 -2.95
N ALA A 123 -16.02 10.21 -3.67
CA ALA A 123 -15.70 10.31 -5.08
C ALA A 123 -16.90 10.79 -5.90
N ASP A 124 -18.09 10.23 -5.66
CA ASP A 124 -19.34 10.59 -6.33
C ASP A 124 -19.78 12.03 -5.98
N PHE A 125 -19.67 12.42 -4.71
CA PHE A 125 -20.00 13.77 -4.24
C PHE A 125 -19.23 14.85 -5.00
N TYR A 126 -17.97 14.59 -5.32
CA TYR A 126 -17.12 15.49 -6.12
C TYR A 126 -17.17 15.19 -7.62
N GLY A 127 -18.07 14.33 -8.10
CA GLY A 127 -18.19 13.96 -9.51
C GLY A 127 -16.94 13.28 -10.08
N MET A 128 -16.10 12.69 -9.23
CA MET A 128 -14.92 11.97 -9.66
C MET A 128 -15.28 10.60 -10.22
N THR A 129 -14.66 10.20 -11.30
CA THR A 129 -14.87 8.88 -11.91
C THR A 129 -13.64 7.99 -11.75
N PHE A 130 -13.84 6.73 -11.38
CA PHE A 130 -12.75 5.77 -11.29
C PHE A 130 -11.99 5.67 -12.62
N ASN A 131 -10.67 5.71 -12.57
CA ASN A 131 -9.80 5.54 -13.72
C ASN A 131 -9.13 4.17 -13.70
N ASN A 132 -8.22 3.96 -12.76
CA ASN A 132 -7.49 2.70 -12.63
C ASN A 132 -6.89 2.52 -11.23
N ILE A 133 -6.35 1.33 -10.99
CA ILE A 133 -5.47 1.07 -9.85
C ILE A 133 -4.03 1.39 -10.30
N THR A 134 -3.37 2.32 -9.60
CA THR A 134 -2.00 2.75 -9.91
C THR A 134 -0.95 2.01 -9.10
N GLU A 135 -1.34 1.44 -7.95
CA GLU A 135 -0.44 0.66 -7.12
C GLU A 135 -1.24 -0.40 -6.35
N LEU A 136 -0.78 -1.65 -6.41
CA LEU A 136 -1.34 -2.77 -5.68
C LEU A 136 -0.20 -3.65 -5.16
N GLU A 137 -0.11 -3.82 -3.84
CA GLU A 137 0.75 -4.82 -3.21
C GLU A 137 -0.10 -5.92 -2.59
N LEU A 138 0.17 -7.15 -2.99
CA LEU A 138 -0.43 -8.35 -2.39
C LEU A 138 0.57 -9.02 -1.46
N ALA A 139 0.18 -9.23 -0.22
CA ALA A 139 0.94 -9.98 0.75
C ALA A 139 0.42 -11.43 0.83
N PHE A 140 1.32 -12.38 0.74
CA PHE A 140 1.06 -13.80 0.96
C PHE A 140 1.73 -14.22 2.26
N ASP A 141 0.97 -14.21 3.34
CA ASP A 141 1.48 -14.57 4.66
C ASP A 141 1.38 -16.07 4.88
N SER A 142 2.40 -16.66 5.52
CA SER A 142 2.39 -18.08 5.88
C SER A 142 3.07 -18.28 7.23
N ASN A 143 2.55 -19.21 8.01
CA ASN A 143 3.18 -19.69 9.23
C ASN A 143 4.40 -20.61 8.98
N TYR A 144 4.77 -20.85 7.73
CA TYR A 144 5.95 -21.59 7.32
C TYR A 144 7.02 -20.68 6.74
N ASN A 145 8.24 -20.77 7.25
CA ASN A 145 9.36 -19.96 6.73
C ASN A 145 9.90 -20.52 5.42
N TYR A 146 9.40 -19.99 4.32
CA TYR A 146 9.86 -20.36 2.97
C TYR A 146 11.19 -19.73 2.56
N ILE A 147 11.64 -18.66 3.24
CA ILE A 147 12.80 -17.89 2.81
C ILE A 147 14.08 -18.75 2.71
N SER A 148 14.29 -19.65 3.65
CA SER A 148 15.44 -20.55 3.63
C SER A 148 15.40 -21.52 2.47
N LYS A 149 14.20 -22.03 2.12
CA LYS A 149 14.01 -22.91 0.98
C LYS A 149 14.23 -22.19 -0.34
N VAL A 150 13.62 -21.01 -0.48
CA VAL A 150 13.76 -20.17 -1.69
C VAL A 150 15.22 -19.78 -1.90
N ARG A 151 15.95 -19.40 -0.86
CA ARG A 151 17.39 -19.10 -0.95
C ARG A 151 18.20 -20.28 -1.46
N LYS A 152 17.93 -21.49 -0.96
CA LYS A 152 18.60 -22.69 -1.45
C LYS A 152 18.33 -22.92 -2.94
N MET A 153 17.07 -22.79 -3.36
CA MET A 153 16.66 -22.95 -4.77
C MET A 153 17.31 -21.89 -5.67
N ILE A 154 17.37 -20.62 -5.24
CA ILE A 154 18.01 -19.56 -6.01
C ILE A 154 19.51 -19.83 -6.18
N LYS A 155 20.17 -20.35 -5.15
CA LYS A 155 21.59 -20.63 -5.17
C LYS A 155 21.95 -21.86 -5.98
N ASP A 156 21.06 -22.83 -6.07
CA ASP A 156 21.26 -24.08 -6.78
C ASP A 156 20.98 -23.87 -8.28
N VAL A 157 21.97 -23.35 -8.99
CA VAL A 157 21.90 -23.03 -10.43
C VAL A 157 21.87 -24.26 -11.31
N ASP A 158 22.34 -25.40 -10.82
CA ASP A 158 22.38 -26.65 -11.58
C ASP A 158 21.02 -27.35 -11.62
N THR A 159 20.22 -27.17 -10.55
CA THR A 159 18.92 -27.87 -10.41
C THR A 159 17.74 -26.96 -10.77
N TYR A 160 17.82 -25.66 -10.50
CA TYR A 160 16.68 -24.73 -10.61
C TYR A 160 16.99 -23.55 -11.54
N ASP A 161 16.12 -23.35 -12.50
CA ASP A 161 16.07 -22.11 -13.27
C ASP A 161 15.29 -21.02 -12.50
N LEU A 162 15.78 -19.77 -12.56
CA LEU A 162 15.08 -18.61 -12.07
C LEU A 162 14.50 -17.83 -13.24
N TYR A 163 13.20 -17.56 -13.18
CA TYR A 163 12.51 -16.73 -14.15
C TYR A 163 11.95 -15.49 -13.47
N LEU A 164 12.21 -14.31 -14.04
CA LEU A 164 11.60 -13.05 -13.63
C LEU A 164 10.87 -12.46 -14.84
N ASN A 165 9.59 -12.18 -14.67
CA ASN A 165 8.73 -11.64 -15.75
C ASN A 165 8.77 -12.47 -17.05
N GLY A 166 8.78 -13.81 -16.92
CA GLY A 166 8.83 -14.72 -18.06
C GLY A 166 10.20 -14.88 -18.69
N ARG A 167 11.23 -14.12 -18.28
CA ARG A 167 12.60 -14.23 -18.77
C ARG A 167 13.46 -15.05 -17.80
N LYS A 168 14.25 -15.97 -18.34
CA LYS A 168 15.24 -16.70 -17.55
C LYS A 168 16.36 -15.73 -17.11
N VAL A 169 16.66 -15.74 -15.82
CA VAL A 169 17.76 -14.98 -15.23
C VAL A 169 19.04 -15.77 -15.40
N SER A 170 20.09 -15.16 -15.96
CA SER A 170 21.41 -15.79 -16.07
C SER A 170 22.09 -15.88 -14.71
N ASP A 171 23.03 -16.83 -14.53
CA ASP A 171 23.65 -17.13 -13.25
C ASP A 171 24.57 -16.02 -12.75
N ASP A 172 25.11 -15.22 -13.67
CA ASP A 172 25.97 -14.06 -13.43
C ASP A 172 25.20 -12.74 -13.39
N GLU A 173 23.90 -12.77 -13.70
CA GLU A 173 23.06 -11.57 -13.67
C GLU A 173 22.93 -11.01 -12.24
N THR A 174 23.11 -9.72 -12.13
CA THR A 174 23.00 -9.01 -10.87
C THR A 174 21.54 -8.83 -10.47
N LEU A 175 21.21 -9.31 -9.28
CA LEU A 175 19.91 -9.15 -8.62
C LEU A 175 20.02 -8.13 -7.50
N ASP A 176 18.97 -7.35 -7.30
CA ASP A 176 18.90 -6.40 -6.20
C ASP A 176 18.44 -7.11 -4.92
N GLY A 177 19.15 -6.85 -3.82
CA GLY A 177 18.81 -7.33 -2.49
C GLY A 177 19.09 -6.27 -1.44
N TYR A 178 18.07 -5.57 -0.99
CA TYR A 178 18.07 -4.57 0.10
C TYR A 178 19.38 -3.76 0.24
N GLY A 179 19.69 -2.97 -0.79
CA GLY A 179 20.89 -2.11 -0.81
C GLY A 179 22.20 -2.82 -1.16
N GLU A 180 22.17 -4.11 -1.42
CA GLU A 180 23.31 -4.87 -1.93
C GLU A 180 22.92 -5.60 -3.21
N TYR A 181 23.76 -5.50 -4.24
CA TYR A 181 23.62 -6.29 -5.48
C TYR A 181 24.28 -7.64 -5.29
N TYR A 182 23.64 -8.69 -5.76
CA TYR A 182 24.17 -10.05 -5.71
C TYR A 182 23.91 -10.81 -7.00
N THR A 183 24.73 -11.83 -7.27
CA THR A 183 24.45 -12.83 -8.28
C THR A 183 23.95 -14.13 -7.62
N ARG A 184 23.26 -15.01 -8.37
CA ARG A 184 22.80 -16.29 -7.84
C ARG A 184 23.92 -17.08 -7.15
N SER A 185 25.11 -17.13 -7.76
CA SER A 185 26.28 -17.86 -7.23
C SER A 185 26.90 -17.22 -5.98
N ARG A 186 26.72 -15.91 -5.78
CA ARG A 186 27.36 -15.13 -4.69
C ARG A 186 26.43 -14.75 -3.56
N ILE A 187 25.19 -15.23 -3.59
CA ILE A 187 24.20 -14.95 -2.54
C ILE A 187 24.74 -15.45 -1.18
N LYS A 188 25.07 -14.51 -0.28
CA LYS A 188 25.49 -14.85 1.09
C LYS A 188 24.25 -15.13 1.93
N MET A 189 23.95 -16.39 2.12
CA MET A 189 22.73 -16.92 2.74
C MET A 189 22.41 -16.38 4.14
N SER A 190 23.38 -15.84 4.87
CA SER A 190 23.20 -15.48 6.28
C SER A 190 22.82 -14.02 6.53
N LYS A 191 22.96 -13.14 5.54
CA LYS A 191 22.84 -11.69 5.74
C LYS A 191 21.61 -11.03 5.13
N LEU A 192 20.92 -11.68 4.18
CA LEU A 192 19.77 -11.08 3.53
C LEU A 192 18.46 -11.53 4.18
N PRO A 193 17.84 -10.72 5.04
CA PRO A 193 16.54 -11.01 5.61
C PRO A 193 15.43 -10.93 4.57
N THR A 194 15.66 -10.21 3.47
CA THR A 194 14.72 -9.97 2.38
C THR A 194 15.37 -10.31 1.05
N LEU A 195 14.63 -11.00 0.20
CA LEU A 195 14.97 -11.25 -1.20
C LEU A 195 14.10 -10.37 -2.08
N TYR A 196 14.70 -9.50 -2.86
CA TYR A 196 14.02 -8.69 -3.87
C TYR A 196 14.19 -9.34 -5.24
N PHE A 197 13.08 -9.40 -5.96
CA PHE A 197 13.04 -9.85 -7.34
C PHE A 197 12.48 -8.70 -8.17
N SER A 198 13.34 -7.78 -8.56
CA SER A 198 13.04 -6.77 -9.54
C SER A 198 14.15 -6.74 -10.57
N GLN A 199 13.79 -6.65 -11.84
CA GLN A 199 14.75 -6.25 -12.84
C GLN A 199 14.90 -4.73 -12.76
N ALA A 200 16.17 -4.27 -12.76
CA ALA A 200 16.45 -2.85 -12.76
C ALA A 200 15.76 -2.19 -13.95
N LYS A 201 15.03 -1.16 -13.66
CA LYS A 201 14.55 -0.04 -14.48
C LYS A 201 13.19 -0.13 -15.15
N ASP A 202 12.63 -1.26 -15.61
CA ASP A 202 11.47 -1.24 -16.53
C ASP A 202 10.31 -2.17 -16.20
N THR A 203 10.22 -2.69 -14.99
CA THR A 203 9.08 -3.55 -14.64
C THR A 203 8.21 -2.93 -13.55
N ASP A 204 6.93 -2.77 -13.87
CA ASP A 204 5.91 -2.35 -12.90
C ASP A 204 5.65 -3.41 -11.83
N MET A 205 6.16 -4.64 -12.04
CA MET A 205 5.99 -5.74 -11.10
C MET A 205 7.26 -5.99 -10.28
N LYS A 206 7.11 -5.90 -8.95
CA LYS A 206 8.16 -6.19 -7.98
C LYS A 206 7.68 -7.28 -7.03
N MET A 207 8.55 -8.22 -6.69
CA MET A 207 8.28 -9.23 -5.68
C MET A 207 9.35 -9.17 -4.59
N ARG A 208 8.93 -9.30 -3.34
CA ARG A 208 9.83 -9.46 -2.19
C ARG A 208 9.41 -10.66 -1.36
N ILE A 209 10.39 -11.42 -0.89
CA ILE A 209 10.18 -12.50 0.08
C ILE A 209 11.03 -12.19 1.30
N TYR A 210 10.42 -12.13 2.47
CA TYR A 210 11.11 -11.77 3.71
C TYR A 210 10.56 -12.50 4.93
N ASP A 211 11.36 -12.51 5.99
CA ASP A 211 10.98 -13.06 7.28
C ASP A 211 10.21 -11.99 8.08
N LYS A 212 8.88 -12.05 8.00
CA LYS A 212 8.00 -11.08 8.66
C LYS A 212 8.15 -11.07 10.17
N ALA A 213 8.36 -12.24 10.79
CA ALA A 213 8.55 -12.33 12.24
C ALA A 213 9.84 -11.61 12.67
N ARG A 214 10.91 -11.78 11.88
CA ARG A 214 12.17 -11.07 12.14
C ARG A 214 12.03 -9.57 11.92
N GLU A 215 11.39 -9.13 10.84
CA GLU A 215 11.15 -7.70 10.58
C GLU A 215 10.40 -7.04 11.74
N LEU A 216 9.33 -7.68 12.21
CA LEU A 216 8.52 -7.15 13.31
C LEU A 216 9.29 -7.10 14.64
N ASN A 217 10.12 -8.10 14.92
CA ASN A 217 10.97 -8.10 16.12
C ASN A 217 12.04 -7.01 16.08
N GLU A 218 12.59 -6.71 14.90
CA GLU A 218 13.62 -5.68 14.73
C GLU A 218 13.03 -4.26 14.67
N SER A 219 11.85 -4.08 14.07
CA SER A 219 11.24 -2.77 13.82
C SER A 219 10.21 -2.32 14.86
N SER A 220 9.54 -3.24 15.53
CA SER A 220 8.52 -2.91 16.54
C SER A 220 8.15 -4.12 17.39
N PRO A 221 8.78 -4.30 18.57
CA PRO A 221 8.47 -5.39 19.50
C PRO A 221 6.98 -5.46 19.89
N GLN A 222 6.30 -4.32 19.91
CA GLN A 222 4.88 -4.23 20.25
C GLN A 222 3.94 -4.80 19.18
N LYS A 223 4.38 -4.87 17.91
CA LYS A 223 3.59 -5.49 16.83
C LYS A 223 3.62 -7.01 16.85
N THR A 224 4.62 -7.60 17.52
CA THR A 224 4.79 -9.05 17.62
C THR A 224 3.68 -9.71 18.45
N GLU A 225 3.04 -9.00 19.36
CA GLU A 225 1.91 -9.50 20.15
C GLU A 225 0.63 -9.72 19.33
N ARG A 226 0.48 -9.02 18.22
CA ARG A 226 -0.69 -9.13 17.34
C ARG A 226 -0.66 -10.34 16.42
N LEU A 227 0.48 -11.02 16.31
CA LEU A 227 0.66 -12.22 15.48
C LEU A 227 0.61 -13.54 16.26
N LYS A 228 0.39 -13.49 17.57
CA LYS A 228 0.17 -14.65 18.44
C LYS A 228 -1.31 -14.99 18.52
#